data_8f4fa72b6fe7c60d68f268a1bffb499c
#
_entry.id   8f4fa72b6fe7c60d68f268a1bffb499c
#
_cell.length_a   1.000
_cell.length_b   1.000
_cell.length_c   1.000
_cell.angle_alpha   90.00
_cell.angle_beta   90.00
_cell.angle_gamma   90.00
#
_symmetry.space_group_name_H-M   'P 1'
#
loop_
_entity.id
_entity.type
_entity.pdbx_description
1 polymer ?
#
loop_
_entity_poly.entity_id
_entity_poly.type
_entity_poly.pdbx_seq_one_letter_code
_entity_poly.pdbx_strand_id
1 'polypeptide(L)'
;AFNYKGEAAKHEIKVFPEIKEYFINYPVTDYRFQFNIPMSKVTYSSLIPRLQATLKKKPKEEGVEYIMFLVRNAFGYEADSLVYGREKRFSPEETLASEWSDCEDHAGLFFSLVREVYDLPMIVLSYPGHVNVAVKLEKPKGKAILHNGSIYTICEPTPQKKVFYLGEMGKKLSKKQFEVVYEYIPTRS
;
A
#
# COMPACT_ATOMS: atom_id res chain seq x y z
N ALA A 1 9.40 6.42 -12.01
CA ALA A 1 8.42 7.07 -12.90
C ALA A 1 7.34 6.07 -13.28
N PHE A 2 6.09 6.51 -13.41
CA PHE A 2 4.96 5.66 -13.79
C PHE A 2 3.95 6.46 -14.62
N ASN A 3 3.00 5.77 -15.26
CA ASN A 3 1.90 6.41 -15.99
C ASN A 3 0.63 6.32 -15.16
N TYR A 4 -0.05 7.45 -14.98
CA TYR A 4 -1.35 7.52 -14.34
C TYR A 4 -2.35 8.19 -15.28
N LYS A 5 -3.32 7.43 -15.78
CA LYS A 5 -4.39 7.91 -16.70
C LYS A 5 -3.84 8.64 -17.95
N GLY A 6 -2.74 8.14 -18.50
CA GLY A 6 -2.10 8.73 -19.70
C GLY A 6 -1.08 9.80 -19.42
N GLU A 7 -0.93 10.26 -18.19
CA GLU A 7 0.05 11.25 -17.79
C GLU A 7 1.27 10.59 -17.12
N ALA A 8 2.47 10.99 -17.53
CA ALA A 8 3.70 10.54 -16.90
C ALA A 8 3.88 11.24 -15.55
N ALA A 9 4.08 10.47 -14.50
CA ALA A 9 4.39 10.97 -13.16
C ALA A 9 5.76 10.48 -12.69
N LYS A 10 6.50 11.34 -12.01
CA LYS A 10 7.81 11.04 -11.45
C LYS A 10 7.92 11.59 -10.04
N HIS A 11 8.34 10.76 -9.11
CA HIS A 11 8.74 11.17 -7.77
C HIS A 11 10.22 10.78 -7.56
N GLU A 12 11.01 11.74 -7.13
CA GLU A 12 12.38 11.52 -6.67
C GLU A 12 12.36 11.52 -5.15
N ILE A 13 12.75 10.41 -4.56
CA ILE A 13 12.75 10.20 -3.12
C ILE A 13 14.18 9.91 -2.64
N LYS A 14 14.46 10.33 -1.42
CA LYS A 14 15.66 9.95 -0.70
C LYS A 14 15.27 8.88 0.31
N VAL A 15 15.91 7.74 0.25
CA VAL A 15 15.71 6.64 1.19
C VAL A 15 16.90 6.61 2.14
N PHE A 16 16.68 6.22 3.39
CA PHE A 16 17.77 6.02 4.33
C PHE A 16 18.69 4.90 3.81
N PRO A 17 19.98 5.16 3.55
CA PRO A 17 20.83 4.21 2.82
C PRO A 17 20.94 2.85 3.47
N GLU A 18 21.01 2.82 4.82
CA GLU A 18 21.22 1.61 5.62
C GLU A 18 19.92 0.90 6.01
N ILE A 19 18.76 1.28 5.44
CA ILE A 19 17.46 0.74 5.86
C ILE A 19 17.38 -0.79 5.76
N LYS A 20 17.96 -1.35 4.70
CA LYS A 20 17.97 -2.81 4.50
C LYS A 20 18.83 -3.54 5.53
N GLU A 21 19.96 -2.95 5.90
CA GLU A 21 20.85 -3.51 6.95
C GLU A 21 20.20 -3.41 8.32
N TYR A 22 19.51 -2.29 8.60
CA TYR A 22 18.79 -2.09 9.84
C TYR A 22 17.71 -3.16 10.08
N PHE A 23 17.00 -3.57 9.05
CA PHE A 23 15.93 -4.56 9.11
C PHE A 23 16.34 -5.99 8.71
N ILE A 24 17.64 -6.25 8.43
CA ILE A 24 18.09 -7.55 7.90
C ILE A 24 17.68 -8.74 8.77
N ASN A 25 17.67 -8.56 10.08
CA ASN A 25 17.31 -9.58 11.09
C ASN A 25 15.98 -9.25 11.78
N TYR A 26 15.20 -8.31 11.24
CA TYR A 26 13.93 -7.98 11.85
C TYR A 26 12.96 -9.17 11.71
N PRO A 27 12.30 -9.58 12.80
CA PRO A 27 11.41 -10.73 12.76
C PRO A 27 10.16 -10.43 11.92
N VAL A 28 9.59 -11.46 11.32
CA VAL A 28 8.23 -11.35 10.74
C VAL A 28 7.26 -11.05 11.88
N THR A 29 6.58 -9.92 11.78
CA THR A 29 5.65 -9.43 12.79
C THR A 29 4.22 -9.45 12.25
N ASP A 30 3.28 -9.23 13.14
CA ASP A 30 1.88 -8.98 12.84
C ASP A 30 1.73 -7.76 11.90
N TYR A 31 0.74 -7.75 11.00
CA TYR A 31 0.46 -6.65 10.08
C TYR A 31 0.27 -5.30 10.78
N ARG A 32 -0.32 -5.32 11.97
CA ARG A 32 -0.48 -4.13 12.81
C ARG A 32 0.86 -3.44 13.11
N PHE A 33 1.89 -4.21 13.40
CA PHE A 33 3.22 -3.64 13.66
C PHE A 33 3.92 -3.26 12.37
N GLN A 34 3.96 -4.16 11.39
CA GLN A 34 4.65 -3.96 10.12
C GLN A 34 4.14 -2.72 9.36
N PHE A 35 2.84 -2.59 9.19
CA PHE A 35 2.24 -1.48 8.40
C PHE A 35 2.35 -0.12 9.11
N ASN A 36 2.66 -0.12 10.40
CA ASN A 36 2.85 1.09 11.20
C ASN A 36 4.31 1.41 11.51
N ILE A 37 5.28 0.67 10.97
CA ILE A 37 6.68 1.05 11.06
C ILE A 37 6.86 2.43 10.39
N PRO A 38 7.33 3.45 11.13
CA PRO A 38 7.46 4.79 10.57
C PRO A 38 8.62 4.84 9.57
N MET A 39 8.46 5.68 8.55
CA MET A 39 9.58 6.02 7.67
C MET A 39 10.59 6.88 8.41
N SER A 40 11.88 6.76 8.04
CA SER A 40 12.91 7.68 8.50
C SER A 40 12.58 9.12 8.15
N LYS A 41 13.13 10.07 8.90
CA LYS A 41 12.95 11.50 8.63
C LYS A 41 13.39 11.89 7.22
N VAL A 42 14.43 11.26 6.68
CA VAL A 42 14.96 11.51 5.33
C VAL A 42 13.92 11.12 4.28
N THR A 43 13.40 9.91 4.36
CA THR A 43 12.41 9.40 3.42
C THR A 43 11.10 10.15 3.54
N TYR A 44 10.59 10.31 4.75
CA TYR A 44 9.35 11.05 5.01
C TYR A 44 9.40 12.47 4.41
N SER A 45 10.44 13.24 4.72
CA SER A 45 10.57 14.65 4.27
C SER A 45 10.71 14.77 2.75
N SER A 46 11.27 13.77 2.08
CA SER A 46 11.44 13.77 0.63
C SER A 46 10.20 13.32 -0.14
N LEU A 47 9.32 12.51 0.48
CA LEU A 47 8.18 11.87 -0.20
C LEU A 47 6.85 12.49 0.19
N ILE A 48 6.51 12.53 1.48
CA ILE A 48 5.14 12.84 1.92
C ILE A 48 4.70 14.26 1.55
N PRO A 49 5.48 15.33 1.80
CA PRO A 49 5.08 16.70 1.41
C PRO A 49 4.87 16.84 -0.11
N ARG A 50 5.66 16.15 -0.91
CA ARG A 50 5.53 16.16 -2.38
C ARG A 50 4.26 15.46 -2.85
N LEU A 51 3.94 14.30 -2.27
CA LEU A 51 2.67 13.61 -2.54
C LEU A 51 1.48 14.48 -2.14
N GLN A 52 1.51 15.07 -0.95
CA GLN A 52 0.47 15.97 -0.48
C GLN A 52 0.28 17.16 -1.43
N ALA A 53 1.36 17.78 -1.90
CA ALA A 53 1.31 18.88 -2.86
C ALA A 53 0.72 18.45 -4.21
N THR A 54 1.13 17.27 -4.72
CA THR A 54 0.62 16.70 -5.98
C THR A 54 -0.88 16.41 -5.89
N LEU A 55 -1.34 15.93 -4.74
CA LEU A 55 -2.69 15.43 -4.53
C LEU A 55 -3.66 16.48 -3.95
N LYS A 56 -3.16 17.65 -3.54
CA LYS A 56 -3.94 18.69 -2.85
C LYS A 56 -5.21 19.12 -3.58
N LYS A 57 -5.18 19.14 -4.92
CA LYS A 57 -6.32 19.59 -5.77
C LYS A 57 -7.19 18.43 -6.27
N LYS A 58 -6.85 17.19 -5.95
CA LYS A 58 -7.57 16.01 -6.39
C LYS A 58 -8.60 15.60 -5.35
N PRO A 59 -9.78 15.08 -5.76
CA PRO A 59 -10.66 14.36 -4.85
C PRO A 59 -9.92 13.26 -4.12
N LYS A 60 -10.29 12.96 -2.87
CA LYS A 60 -9.61 11.93 -2.06
C LYS A 60 -9.58 10.57 -2.74
N GLU A 61 -10.68 10.18 -3.41
CA GLU A 61 -10.77 8.95 -4.17
C GLU A 61 -9.72 8.89 -5.30
N GLU A 62 -9.56 9.99 -6.03
CA GLU A 62 -8.54 10.06 -7.08
C GLU A 62 -7.13 10.04 -6.51
N GLY A 63 -6.92 10.66 -5.37
CA GLY A 63 -5.62 10.65 -4.69
C GLY A 63 -5.25 9.26 -4.15
N VAL A 64 -6.20 8.54 -3.57
CA VAL A 64 -5.99 7.14 -3.14
C VAL A 64 -5.68 6.25 -4.34
N GLU A 65 -6.40 6.43 -5.45
CA GLU A 65 -6.13 5.71 -6.71
C GLU A 65 -4.73 6.02 -7.26
N TYR A 66 -4.33 7.29 -7.21
CA TYR A 66 -2.98 7.71 -7.61
C TYR A 66 -1.89 7.03 -6.77
N ILE A 67 -2.04 6.99 -5.44
CA ILE A 67 -1.10 6.29 -4.55
C ILE A 67 -1.07 4.80 -4.88
N MET A 68 -2.21 4.18 -5.16
CA MET A 68 -2.29 2.78 -5.57
C MET A 68 -1.50 2.52 -6.87
N PHE A 69 -1.63 3.40 -7.86
CA PHE A 69 -0.87 3.32 -9.12
C PHE A 69 0.63 3.58 -8.91
N LEU A 70 0.99 4.54 -8.05
CA LEU A 70 2.38 4.78 -7.69
C LEU A 70 3.02 3.51 -7.13
N VAL A 71 2.43 2.91 -6.11
CA VAL A 71 2.96 1.70 -5.47
C VAL A 71 3.05 0.55 -6.46
N ARG A 72 1.99 0.30 -7.22
CA ARG A 72 1.94 -0.80 -8.22
C ARG A 72 3.02 -0.72 -9.28
N ASN A 73 3.43 0.48 -9.68
CA ASN A 73 4.33 0.69 -10.81
C ASN A 73 5.77 1.08 -10.38
N ALA A 74 6.00 1.30 -9.10
CA ALA A 74 7.32 1.72 -8.62
C ALA A 74 8.30 0.56 -8.49
N PHE A 75 7.78 -0.66 -8.25
CA PHE A 75 8.56 -1.84 -7.92
C PHE A 75 8.14 -3.03 -8.78
N GLY A 76 9.08 -3.95 -9.04
CA GLY A 76 8.78 -5.25 -9.59
C GLY A 76 8.09 -6.16 -8.56
N TYR A 77 7.38 -7.17 -9.05
CA TYR A 77 6.79 -8.20 -8.18
C TYR A 77 7.63 -9.47 -8.21
N GLU A 78 8.08 -9.92 -7.05
CA GLU A 78 8.75 -11.20 -6.85
C GLU A 78 8.34 -11.76 -5.49
N ALA A 79 8.15 -13.07 -5.41
CA ALA A 79 7.82 -13.73 -4.15
C ALA A 79 9.08 -13.89 -3.28
N ASP A 80 8.95 -13.62 -2.00
CA ASP A 80 10.04 -13.69 -1.02
C ASP A 80 10.76 -15.03 -1.00
N SER A 81 10.03 -16.13 -1.16
CA SER A 81 10.59 -17.48 -1.21
C SER A 81 11.60 -17.66 -2.36
N LEU A 82 11.45 -16.92 -3.45
CA LEU A 82 12.37 -16.95 -4.60
C LEU A 82 13.59 -16.07 -4.37
N VAL A 83 13.45 -14.94 -3.71
CA VAL A 83 14.52 -13.96 -3.48
C VAL A 83 15.32 -14.29 -2.23
N TYR A 84 14.63 -14.61 -1.12
CA TYR A 84 15.25 -14.77 0.21
C TYR A 84 15.24 -16.21 0.73
N GLY A 85 14.57 -17.14 0.05
CA GLY A 85 14.40 -18.53 0.51
C GLY A 85 13.53 -18.65 1.77
N ARG A 86 12.92 -17.58 2.23
CA ARG A 86 12.04 -17.49 3.40
C ARG A 86 11.09 -16.33 3.25
N GLU A 87 10.02 -16.35 4.03
CA GLU A 87 9.12 -15.20 4.20
C GLU A 87 9.86 -14.05 4.85
N LYS A 88 9.73 -12.85 4.31
CA LYS A 88 10.27 -11.63 4.86
C LYS A 88 9.29 -10.48 4.58
N ARG A 89 8.85 -9.79 5.60
CA ARG A 89 7.96 -8.64 5.47
C ARG A 89 8.78 -7.36 5.56
N PHE A 90 8.74 -6.56 4.53
CA PHE A 90 9.42 -5.26 4.53
C PHE A 90 8.66 -4.21 5.32
N SER A 91 9.39 -3.31 5.94
CA SER A 91 8.82 -2.02 6.34
C SER A 91 8.47 -1.20 5.09
N PRO A 92 7.58 -0.20 5.19
CA PRO A 92 7.27 0.67 4.05
C PRO A 92 8.51 1.32 3.42
N GLU A 93 9.53 1.63 4.20
CA GLU A 93 10.75 2.22 3.68
C GLU A 93 11.69 1.19 3.02
N GLU A 94 11.76 -0.04 3.53
CA GLU A 94 12.49 -1.12 2.84
C GLU A 94 11.90 -1.41 1.47
N THR A 95 10.55 -1.39 1.35
CA THR A 95 9.87 -1.52 0.06
C THR A 95 10.31 -0.44 -0.92
N LEU A 96 10.39 0.84 -0.45
CA LEU A 96 10.90 1.96 -1.27
C LEU A 96 12.37 1.79 -1.71
N ALA A 97 13.18 1.08 -0.91
CA ALA A 97 14.59 0.81 -1.19
C ALA A 97 14.81 -0.43 -2.06
N SER A 98 13.76 -1.22 -2.33
CA SER A 98 13.88 -2.51 -3.00
C SER A 98 13.47 -2.41 -4.48
N GLU A 99 14.07 -3.24 -5.33
CA GLU A 99 13.70 -3.36 -6.74
C GLU A 99 12.48 -4.28 -6.91
N TRP A 100 12.34 -5.25 -6.02
CA TRP A 100 11.32 -6.28 -6.00
C TRP A 100 10.68 -6.36 -4.64
N SER A 101 9.41 -6.63 -4.59
CA SER A 101 8.66 -6.87 -3.36
C SER A 101 7.40 -7.71 -3.63
N ASP A 102 6.82 -8.28 -2.61
CA ASP A 102 5.63 -9.12 -2.75
C ASP A 102 4.31 -8.37 -2.45
N CYS A 103 3.21 -9.11 -2.32
CA CYS A 103 1.89 -8.49 -2.12
C CYS A 103 1.75 -7.82 -0.75
N GLU A 104 2.39 -8.35 0.28
CA GLU A 104 2.33 -7.82 1.65
C GLU A 104 3.07 -6.49 1.74
N ASP A 105 4.21 -6.39 1.08
CA ASP A 105 5.03 -5.18 1.02
C ASP A 105 4.36 -4.06 0.24
N HIS A 106 3.76 -4.39 -0.93
CA HIS A 106 2.96 -3.44 -1.70
C HIS A 106 1.77 -2.93 -0.89
N ALA A 107 1.07 -3.84 -0.18
CA ALA A 107 -0.05 -3.47 0.69
C ALA A 107 0.40 -2.59 1.85
N GLY A 108 1.54 -2.91 2.50
CA GLY A 108 2.11 -2.15 3.60
C GLY A 108 2.53 -0.74 3.21
N LEU A 109 3.22 -0.60 2.06
CA LEU A 109 3.61 0.71 1.54
C LEU A 109 2.38 1.54 1.16
N PHE A 110 1.41 0.95 0.45
CA PHE A 110 0.17 1.64 0.11
C PHE A 110 -0.57 2.13 1.35
N PHE A 111 -0.74 1.26 2.34
CA PHE A 111 -1.36 1.59 3.63
C PHE A 111 -0.66 2.78 4.29
N SER A 112 0.68 2.73 4.41
CA SER A 112 1.47 3.79 5.02
C SER A 112 1.30 5.13 4.29
N LEU A 113 1.36 5.15 2.95
CA LEU A 113 1.20 6.36 2.17
C LEU A 113 -0.21 6.96 2.30
N VAL A 114 -1.27 6.14 2.28
CA VAL A 114 -2.65 6.64 2.47
C VAL A 114 -2.84 7.19 3.86
N ARG A 115 -2.28 6.55 4.89
CA ARG A 115 -2.30 7.06 6.27
C ARG A 115 -1.61 8.41 6.38
N GLU A 116 -0.39 8.55 5.86
CA GLU A 116 0.40 9.79 6.00
C GLU A 116 -0.17 10.96 5.18
N VAL A 117 -0.80 10.67 4.03
CA VAL A 117 -1.33 11.72 3.16
C VAL A 117 -2.75 12.12 3.52
N TYR A 118 -3.61 11.17 3.88
CA TYR A 118 -5.05 11.39 4.04
C TYR A 118 -5.61 11.04 5.41
N ASP A 119 -4.90 10.23 6.19
CA ASP A 119 -5.37 9.73 7.50
C ASP A 119 -6.78 9.13 7.42
N LEU A 120 -7.02 8.22 6.46
CA LEU A 120 -8.31 7.58 6.24
C LEU A 120 -8.43 6.25 6.99
N PRO A 121 -9.63 5.86 7.44
CA PRO A 121 -9.86 4.52 7.98
C PRO A 121 -9.57 3.45 6.92
N MET A 122 -8.88 2.39 7.31
CA MET A 122 -8.48 1.29 6.43
C MET A 122 -8.61 -0.05 7.12
N ILE A 123 -8.86 -1.09 6.34
CA ILE A 123 -8.78 -2.50 6.76
C ILE A 123 -7.81 -3.26 5.88
N VAL A 124 -7.04 -4.16 6.48
CA VAL A 124 -6.14 -5.07 5.79
C VAL A 124 -6.84 -6.41 5.64
N LEU A 125 -6.90 -6.90 4.42
CA LEU A 125 -7.60 -8.11 4.03
C LEU A 125 -6.58 -9.19 3.66
N SER A 126 -6.56 -10.29 4.42
CA SER A 126 -5.74 -11.46 4.15
C SER A 126 -6.56 -12.54 3.45
N TYR A 127 -6.08 -13.01 2.32
CA TYR A 127 -6.62 -14.11 1.54
C TYR A 127 -5.60 -15.26 1.51
N PRO A 128 -6.00 -16.49 1.20
CA PRO A 128 -5.03 -17.55 0.92
C PRO A 128 -4.06 -17.14 -0.20
N GLY A 129 -2.80 -16.81 0.20
CA GLY A 129 -1.72 -16.40 -0.72
C GLY A 129 -1.84 -15.01 -1.30
N HIS A 130 -2.54 -14.06 -0.63
CA HIS A 130 -2.59 -12.67 -1.05
C HIS A 130 -3.06 -11.72 0.06
N VAL A 131 -2.54 -10.50 0.04
CA VAL A 131 -2.95 -9.42 0.95
C VAL A 131 -3.31 -8.20 0.13
N ASN A 132 -4.40 -7.52 0.49
CA ASN A 132 -4.70 -6.19 -0.01
C ASN A 132 -5.31 -5.29 1.07
N VAL A 133 -5.63 -4.06 0.71
CA VAL A 133 -6.17 -3.04 1.61
C VAL A 133 -7.52 -2.57 1.10
N ALA A 134 -8.44 -2.25 2.00
CA ALA A 134 -9.64 -1.51 1.64
C ALA A 134 -9.71 -0.21 2.45
N VAL A 135 -10.12 0.87 1.79
CA VAL A 135 -10.13 2.24 2.32
C VAL A 135 -11.56 2.74 2.44
N LYS A 136 -11.89 3.35 3.58
CA LYS A 136 -13.18 4.04 3.75
C LYS A 136 -13.14 5.38 3.01
N LEU A 137 -13.91 5.47 1.95
CA LEU A 137 -14.05 6.67 1.12
C LEU A 137 -15.42 7.28 1.31
N GLU A 138 -15.55 8.60 1.11
CA GLU A 138 -16.84 9.29 1.15
C GLU A 138 -17.80 8.76 0.09
N LYS A 139 -17.25 8.44 -1.10
CA LYS A 139 -17.97 7.85 -2.21
C LYS A 139 -17.36 6.49 -2.56
N PRO A 140 -17.87 5.40 -1.97
CA PRO A 140 -17.39 4.05 -2.26
C PRO A 140 -17.47 3.75 -3.75
N LYS A 141 -16.47 3.05 -4.29
CA LYS A 141 -16.41 2.67 -5.72
C LYS A 141 -16.31 1.15 -5.88
N GLY A 142 -16.96 0.63 -6.90
CA GLY A 142 -16.87 -0.75 -7.32
C GLY A 142 -17.16 -1.74 -6.19
N LYS A 143 -16.29 -2.74 -6.03
CA LYS A 143 -16.45 -3.73 -4.97
C LYS A 143 -16.04 -3.14 -3.62
N ALA A 144 -16.92 -3.27 -2.67
CA ALA A 144 -16.75 -2.77 -1.31
C ALA A 144 -16.98 -3.87 -0.27
N ILE A 145 -16.40 -3.67 0.90
CA ILE A 145 -16.52 -4.55 2.08
C ILE A 145 -17.28 -3.82 3.16
N LEU A 146 -18.32 -4.43 3.69
CA LEU A 146 -18.98 -3.98 4.92
C LEU A 146 -18.23 -4.58 6.12
N HIS A 147 -17.68 -3.72 6.97
CA HIS A 147 -16.98 -4.11 8.19
C HIS A 147 -17.31 -3.12 9.31
N ASN A 148 -17.72 -3.63 10.48
CA ASN A 148 -18.09 -2.82 11.65
C ASN A 148 -19.02 -1.63 11.33
N GLY A 149 -20.04 -1.85 10.48
CA GLY A 149 -21.02 -0.82 10.08
C GLY A 149 -20.47 0.23 9.09
N SER A 150 -19.24 0.10 8.61
CA SER A 150 -18.63 0.99 7.63
C SER A 150 -18.35 0.28 6.30
N ILE A 151 -18.42 1.04 5.21
CA ILE A 151 -18.15 0.53 3.85
C ILE A 151 -16.75 0.93 3.44
N TYR A 152 -15.95 -0.06 3.04
CA TYR A 152 -14.56 0.10 2.59
C TYR A 152 -14.42 -0.30 1.13
N THR A 153 -13.82 0.55 0.31
CA THR A 153 -13.52 0.29 -1.11
C THR A 153 -12.24 -0.53 -1.23
N ILE A 154 -12.27 -1.63 -1.96
CA ILE A 154 -11.09 -2.48 -2.20
C ILE A 154 -10.05 -1.73 -3.02
N CYS A 155 -8.78 -1.84 -2.62
CA CYS A 155 -7.60 -1.34 -3.30
C CYS A 155 -6.62 -2.49 -3.55
N GLU A 156 -6.19 -2.64 -4.80
CA GLU A 156 -5.24 -3.69 -5.21
C GLU A 156 -3.90 -3.04 -5.62
N PRO A 157 -2.98 -2.79 -4.66
CA PRO A 157 -1.71 -2.13 -4.94
C PRO A 157 -0.67 -3.04 -5.56
N THR A 158 -0.88 -4.36 -5.54
CA THR A 158 0.06 -5.34 -6.09
C THR A 158 0.01 -5.33 -7.62
N PRO A 159 1.15 -5.40 -8.34
CA PRO A 159 1.18 -5.56 -9.78
C PRO A 159 0.39 -6.77 -10.26
N GLN A 160 -0.41 -6.59 -11.27
CA GLN A 160 -1.24 -7.63 -11.88
C GLN A 160 -1.15 -7.55 -13.40
N LYS A 161 -1.43 -8.67 -14.11
CA LYS A 161 -1.49 -8.67 -15.58
C LYS A 161 -2.52 -7.68 -16.13
N LYS A 162 -3.62 -7.47 -15.38
CA LYS A 162 -4.65 -6.49 -15.68
C LYS A 162 -4.52 -5.30 -14.74
N VAL A 163 -4.69 -4.10 -15.27
CA VAL A 163 -4.79 -2.88 -14.45
C VAL A 163 -6.14 -2.89 -13.72
N PHE A 164 -6.10 -2.71 -12.40
CA PHE A 164 -7.28 -2.54 -11.55
C PHE A 164 -7.34 -1.11 -11.03
N TYR A 165 -8.54 -0.56 -11.06
CA TYR A 165 -8.89 0.73 -10.45
C TYR A 165 -9.51 0.52 -9.06
N LEU A 166 -9.87 1.60 -8.39
CA LEU A 166 -10.54 1.50 -7.07
C LEU A 166 -11.81 0.65 -7.17
N GLY A 167 -11.97 -0.25 -6.22
CA GLY A 167 -13.09 -1.19 -6.17
C GLY A 167 -12.99 -2.35 -7.16
N GLU A 168 -11.87 -2.50 -7.86
CA GLU A 168 -11.63 -3.63 -8.75
C GLU A 168 -10.60 -4.60 -8.17
N MET A 169 -10.79 -5.88 -8.46
CA MET A 169 -9.86 -6.96 -8.09
C MET A 169 -10.01 -8.15 -9.03
N GLY A 170 -9.05 -9.07 -9.00
CA GLY A 170 -9.07 -10.29 -9.81
C GLY A 170 -10.29 -11.18 -9.53
N LYS A 171 -10.95 -11.69 -10.59
CA LYS A 171 -12.14 -12.56 -10.48
C LYS A 171 -11.90 -13.80 -9.58
N LYS A 172 -10.71 -14.40 -9.62
CA LYS A 172 -10.36 -15.53 -8.78
C LYS A 172 -10.30 -15.14 -7.31
N LEU A 173 -9.62 -14.02 -7.01
CA LEU A 173 -9.47 -13.49 -5.66
C LEU A 173 -10.82 -13.06 -5.07
N SER A 174 -11.69 -12.46 -5.90
CA SER A 174 -13.02 -12.00 -5.47
C SER A 174 -13.97 -13.12 -4.98
N LYS A 175 -13.64 -14.37 -5.25
CA LYS A 175 -14.40 -15.56 -4.81
C LYS A 175 -13.80 -16.24 -3.59
N LYS A 176 -12.58 -15.84 -3.18
CA LYS A 176 -11.93 -16.40 -1.99
C LYS A 176 -12.49 -15.76 -0.72
N GLN A 177 -12.52 -16.53 0.34
CA GLN A 177 -12.74 -15.99 1.68
C GLN A 177 -11.52 -15.19 2.12
N PHE A 178 -11.74 -14.18 2.95
CA PHE A 178 -10.70 -13.35 3.53
C PHE A 178 -10.96 -13.14 5.01
N GLU A 179 -9.92 -12.73 5.71
CA GLU A 179 -9.98 -12.27 7.10
C GLU A 179 -9.58 -10.79 7.15
N VAL A 180 -10.22 -10.01 8.01
CA VAL A 180 -9.75 -8.67 8.37
C VAL A 180 -8.70 -8.85 9.46
N VAL A 181 -7.43 -8.73 9.08
CA VAL A 181 -6.29 -8.99 9.97
C VAL A 181 -5.79 -7.73 10.68
N TYR A 182 -6.17 -6.56 10.21
CA TYR A 182 -5.92 -5.29 10.87
C TYR A 182 -6.95 -4.23 10.46
N GLU A 183 -7.38 -3.41 11.40
CA GLU A 183 -8.23 -2.24 11.18
C GLU A 183 -7.51 -0.99 11.72
N TYR A 184 -7.39 0.01 10.88
CA TYR A 184 -6.87 1.33 11.24
C TYR A 184 -8.01 2.34 11.29
N ILE A 185 -8.16 2.98 12.42
CA ILE A 185 -9.07 4.10 12.62
C ILE A 185 -8.24 5.32 12.98
N PRO A 186 -8.35 6.43 12.23
CA PRO A 186 -7.64 7.66 12.54
C PRO A 186 -7.90 8.14 13.96
N THR A 187 -6.85 8.58 14.64
CA THR A 187 -6.95 9.16 15.99
C THR A 187 -7.21 10.66 15.98
N ARG A 188 -7.13 11.29 14.79
CA ARG A 188 -7.42 12.71 14.61
C ARG A 188 -8.83 12.85 14.02
N SER A 189 -9.75 13.32 14.82
CA SER A 189 -11.04 13.86 14.40
C SER A 189 -10.87 15.31 13.92
#